data_fc42218eb92b0f405cb23c5b35013415
#
_entry.id   fc42218eb92b0f405cb23c5b35013415
#
_cell.length_a   1.000
_cell.length_b   1.000
_cell.length_c   1.000
_cell.angle_alpha   90.00
_cell.angle_beta   90.00
_cell.angle_gamma   90.00
#
_symmetry.space_group_name_H-M   'P 1'
#
loop_
_entity.id
_entity.type
_entity.pdbx_description
1 polymer ?
#
loop_
_entity_poly.entity_id
_entity_poly.type
_entity_poly.pdbx_seq_one_letter_code
_entity_poly.pdbx_strand_id
1 'polypeptide(L)'
;MHLKDLKSKSPSELLKIAEELKIENAGTLRKQDMIFAILKQMAQNKDAIYGEGVLEILQDGFGFLRSSDANYLPGPDDIYVSPSQIKQNSLRTGDTVEGEMRAPRESERYFAITKIDKINFENVEKTKQRINFDNLTPLYPDEKLKMEVENPMEKDITHRVMDLITPLGKGQRALIVAPPRTGKTVMLQNIAHSITSNHPEVYLIVLLIDERPCLLYTSPSPRDVCS
;
A
#
# COMPACT_ATOMS: atom_id res chain seq x y z
N MET A 1 6.51 15.37 -15.46
CA MET A 1 5.87 14.11 -15.88
C MET A 1 5.91 13.12 -14.72
N HIS A 2 4.84 12.35 -14.47
CA HIS A 2 4.82 11.39 -13.37
C HIS A 2 5.28 10.00 -13.82
N LEU A 3 6.09 9.34 -13.01
CA LEU A 3 6.55 7.96 -13.25
C LEU A 3 5.37 6.99 -13.39
N LYS A 4 4.29 7.20 -12.63
CA LYS A 4 3.07 6.41 -12.67
C LYS A 4 2.39 6.42 -14.05
N ASP A 5 2.37 7.59 -14.72
CA ASP A 5 1.79 7.72 -16.05
C ASP A 5 2.57 6.90 -17.08
N LEU A 6 3.91 6.84 -16.94
CA LEU A 6 4.73 5.99 -17.81
C LEU A 6 4.49 4.50 -17.55
N LYS A 7 4.35 4.10 -16.29
CA LYS A 7 4.10 2.70 -15.93
C LYS A 7 2.74 2.19 -16.42
N SER A 8 1.72 3.06 -16.45
CA SER A 8 0.38 2.72 -16.91
C SER A 8 0.30 2.53 -18.44
N LYS A 9 1.26 3.06 -19.20
CA LYS A 9 1.28 2.98 -20.67
C LYS A 9 1.59 1.57 -21.18
N SER A 10 1.02 1.24 -22.34
CA SER A 10 1.32 0.00 -23.04
C SER A 10 2.75 0.01 -23.62
N PRO A 11 3.37 -1.16 -23.86
CA PRO A 11 4.70 -1.22 -24.47
C PRO A 11 4.80 -0.51 -25.81
N SER A 12 3.72 -0.52 -26.63
CA SER A 12 3.66 0.16 -27.92
C SER A 12 3.64 1.69 -27.80
N GLU A 13 3.01 2.23 -26.76
CA GLU A 13 3.02 3.68 -26.48
C GLU A 13 4.36 4.14 -25.92
N LEU A 14 4.98 3.34 -25.07
CA LEU A 14 6.32 3.61 -24.55
C LEU A 14 7.35 3.61 -25.68
N LEU A 15 7.21 2.72 -26.67
CA LEU A 15 8.10 2.65 -27.83
C LEU A 15 8.01 3.92 -28.68
N LYS A 16 6.82 4.46 -28.90
CA LYS A 16 6.64 5.75 -29.60
C LYS A 16 7.33 6.91 -28.86
N ILE A 17 7.15 6.97 -27.54
CA ILE A 17 7.82 8.00 -26.73
C ILE A 17 9.34 7.85 -26.76
N ALA A 18 9.84 6.62 -26.76
CA ALA A 18 11.28 6.35 -26.84
C ALA A 18 11.86 6.75 -28.20
N GLU A 19 11.12 6.53 -29.29
CA GLU A 19 11.49 6.98 -30.64
C GLU A 19 11.49 8.50 -30.75
N GLU A 20 10.49 9.19 -30.21
CA GLU A 20 10.44 10.66 -30.14
C GLU A 20 11.64 11.25 -29.40
N LEU A 21 12.08 10.58 -28.33
CA LEU A 21 13.26 10.95 -27.54
C LEU A 21 14.58 10.46 -28.15
N LYS A 22 14.55 9.82 -29.34
CA LYS A 22 15.71 9.30 -30.07
C LYS A 22 16.55 8.30 -29.25
N ILE A 23 15.90 7.42 -28.49
CA ILE A 23 16.56 6.38 -27.73
C ILE A 23 16.93 5.23 -28.67
N GLU A 24 18.24 4.92 -28.75
CA GLU A 24 18.71 3.83 -29.60
C GLU A 24 18.28 2.47 -29.04
N ASN A 25 17.92 1.54 -29.92
CA ASN A 25 17.55 0.15 -29.60
C ASN A 25 16.34 -0.01 -28.65
N ALA A 26 15.43 0.96 -28.61
CA ALA A 26 14.25 0.94 -27.73
C ALA A 26 13.40 -0.35 -27.89
N GLY A 27 13.30 -0.89 -29.11
CA GLY A 27 12.50 -2.08 -29.40
C GLY A 27 13.03 -3.40 -28.82
N THR A 28 14.28 -3.44 -28.35
CA THR A 28 14.89 -4.64 -27.74
C THR A 28 14.87 -4.60 -26.21
N LEU A 29 14.51 -3.46 -25.61
CA LEU A 29 14.50 -3.25 -24.18
C LEU A 29 13.24 -3.86 -23.54
N ARG A 30 13.40 -4.37 -22.30
CA ARG A 30 12.26 -4.74 -21.46
C ARG A 30 11.50 -3.49 -21.05
N LYS A 31 10.22 -3.60 -20.73
CA LYS A 31 9.37 -2.47 -20.33
C LYS A 31 10.03 -1.59 -19.24
N GLN A 32 10.62 -2.20 -18.22
CA GLN A 32 11.29 -1.48 -17.13
C GLN A 32 12.54 -0.72 -17.61
N ASP A 33 13.37 -1.36 -18.44
CA ASP A 33 14.58 -0.75 -18.96
C ASP A 33 14.25 0.41 -19.91
N MET A 34 13.15 0.28 -20.68
CA MET A 34 12.64 1.33 -21.56
C MET A 34 12.17 2.55 -20.76
N ILE A 35 11.40 2.33 -19.67
CA ILE A 35 10.97 3.41 -18.78
C ILE A 35 12.19 4.11 -18.17
N PHE A 36 13.19 3.35 -17.73
CA PHE A 36 14.42 3.91 -17.19
C PHE A 36 15.17 4.76 -18.21
N ALA A 37 15.29 4.30 -19.45
CA ALA A 37 15.95 5.04 -20.53
C ALA A 37 15.18 6.32 -20.88
N ILE A 38 13.85 6.28 -20.96
CA ILE A 38 12.99 7.45 -21.17
C ILE A 38 13.20 8.49 -20.07
N LEU A 39 13.15 8.07 -18.80
CA LEU A 39 13.34 8.97 -17.67
C LEU A 39 14.75 9.58 -17.66
N LYS A 40 15.78 8.81 -17.99
CA LYS A 40 17.16 9.31 -18.09
C LYS A 40 17.28 10.38 -19.15
N GLN A 41 16.65 10.19 -20.31
CA GLN A 41 16.68 11.17 -21.40
C GLN A 41 15.90 12.44 -21.05
N MET A 42 14.73 12.30 -20.40
CA MET A 42 13.96 13.45 -19.91
C MET A 42 14.72 14.26 -18.86
N ALA A 43 15.40 13.58 -17.96
CA ALA A 43 16.22 14.27 -16.96
C ALA A 43 17.39 15.05 -17.57
N GLN A 44 17.95 14.60 -18.69
CA GLN A 44 18.96 15.35 -19.47
C GLN A 44 18.38 16.63 -20.07
N ASN A 45 17.11 16.59 -20.47
CA ASN A 45 16.37 17.74 -21.01
C ASN A 45 15.91 18.74 -19.92
N LYS A 46 16.26 18.49 -18.63
CA LYS A 46 15.86 19.29 -17.46
C LYS A 46 14.36 19.32 -17.19
N ASP A 47 13.62 18.33 -17.66
CA ASP A 47 12.21 18.17 -17.32
C ASP A 47 12.07 17.69 -15.88
N ALA A 48 11.19 18.30 -15.09
CA ALA A 48 10.89 17.86 -13.75
C ALA A 48 10.19 16.49 -13.80
N ILE A 49 10.80 15.51 -13.12
CA ILE A 49 10.26 14.15 -13.03
C ILE A 49 9.75 13.96 -11.61
N TYR A 50 8.50 13.47 -11.51
CA TYR A 50 7.85 13.18 -10.24
C TYR A 50 7.72 11.67 -10.06
N GLY A 51 8.04 11.21 -8.86
CA GLY A 51 7.88 9.82 -8.47
C GLY A 51 7.09 9.67 -7.19
N GLU A 52 6.39 8.55 -7.06
CA GLU A 52 5.70 8.15 -5.84
C GLU A 52 6.05 6.71 -5.48
N GLY A 53 6.04 6.38 -4.20
CA GLY A 53 6.26 5.03 -3.72
C GLY A 53 6.14 4.93 -2.21
N VAL A 54 6.16 3.71 -1.71
CA VAL A 54 6.15 3.42 -0.28
C VAL A 54 7.57 3.29 0.23
N LEU A 55 7.91 4.05 1.25
CA LEU A 55 9.25 4.10 1.81
C LEU A 55 9.58 2.84 2.61
N GLU A 56 10.69 2.21 2.27
CA GLU A 56 11.35 1.20 3.08
C GLU A 56 12.70 1.74 3.55
N ILE A 57 12.90 1.88 4.86
CA ILE A 57 14.16 2.33 5.44
C ILE A 57 15.01 1.11 5.80
N LEU A 58 16.23 1.08 5.31
CA LEU A 58 17.20 0.02 5.59
C LEU A 58 18.00 0.31 6.88
N GLN A 59 18.69 -0.70 7.39
CA GLN A 59 19.48 -0.61 8.62
C GLN A 59 20.56 0.48 8.59
N ASP A 60 21.08 0.79 7.40
CA ASP A 60 22.10 1.85 7.18
C ASP A 60 21.51 3.27 7.22
N GLY A 61 20.21 3.41 7.45
CA GLY A 61 19.53 4.69 7.63
C GLY A 61 19.14 5.42 6.34
N PHE A 62 19.42 4.89 5.17
CA PHE A 62 18.85 5.33 3.90
C PHE A 62 17.63 4.50 3.52
N GLY A 63 16.86 4.93 2.55
CA GLY A 63 15.65 4.20 2.14
C GLY A 63 15.44 4.15 0.64
N PHE A 64 14.47 3.33 0.25
CA PHE A 64 13.96 3.24 -1.12
C PHE A 64 12.45 3.40 -1.15
N LEU A 65 11.95 4.10 -2.16
CA LEU A 65 10.53 4.11 -2.46
C LEU A 65 10.22 2.91 -3.35
N ARG A 66 9.44 1.98 -2.80
CA ARG A 66 9.00 0.76 -3.47
C ARG A 66 7.70 0.98 -4.22
N SER A 67 7.56 0.34 -5.38
CA SER A 67 6.35 0.43 -6.18
C SER A 67 5.34 -0.66 -5.79
N SER A 68 4.06 -0.29 -5.73
CA SER A 68 2.95 -1.25 -5.59
C SER A 68 2.87 -2.22 -6.76
N ASP A 69 3.26 -1.79 -7.97
CA ASP A 69 3.23 -2.63 -9.17
C ASP A 69 4.20 -3.81 -9.09
N ALA A 70 5.26 -3.67 -8.31
CA ALA A 70 6.24 -4.72 -8.02
C ALA A 70 5.96 -5.46 -6.71
N ASN A 71 4.75 -5.35 -6.14
CA ASN A 71 4.40 -5.87 -4.82
C ASN A 71 5.39 -5.45 -3.73
N TYR A 72 5.91 -4.23 -3.83
CA TYR A 72 6.91 -3.66 -2.91
C TYR A 72 8.25 -4.43 -2.85
N LEU A 73 8.50 -5.31 -3.80
CA LEU A 73 9.78 -6.02 -3.92
C LEU A 73 10.86 -5.10 -4.47
N PRO A 74 12.15 -5.34 -4.09
CA PRO A 74 13.28 -4.59 -4.64
C PRO A 74 13.34 -4.66 -6.16
N GLY A 75 13.50 -3.51 -6.81
CA GLY A 75 13.53 -3.41 -8.26
C GLY A 75 14.53 -2.35 -8.76
N PRO A 76 14.87 -2.38 -10.05
CA PRO A 76 15.75 -1.39 -10.67
C PRO A 76 15.12 0.00 -10.77
N ASP A 77 13.82 0.09 -10.64
CA ASP A 77 13.00 1.31 -10.71
C ASP A 77 12.72 1.94 -9.33
N ASP A 78 13.38 1.44 -8.28
CA ASP A 78 13.28 2.01 -6.95
C ASP A 78 13.93 3.41 -6.90
N ILE A 79 13.36 4.28 -6.07
CA ILE A 79 13.84 5.65 -5.90
C ILE A 79 14.57 5.75 -4.57
N TYR A 80 15.83 6.15 -4.61
CA TYR A 80 16.66 6.33 -3.43
C TYR A 80 16.24 7.56 -2.62
N VAL A 81 16.16 7.41 -1.31
CA VAL A 81 15.91 8.48 -0.33
C VAL A 81 17.08 8.59 0.63
N SER A 82 17.68 9.78 0.72
CA SER A 82 18.85 10.00 1.56
C SER A 82 18.52 10.03 3.06
N PRO A 83 19.46 9.65 3.94
CA PRO A 83 19.28 9.73 5.39
C PRO A 83 18.91 11.13 5.88
N SER A 84 19.46 12.17 5.24
CA SER A 84 19.15 13.56 5.57
C SER A 84 17.67 13.90 5.33
N GLN A 85 17.10 13.47 4.21
CA GLN A 85 15.68 13.69 3.89
C GLN A 85 14.77 12.91 4.83
N ILE A 86 15.15 11.68 5.18
CA ILE A 86 14.41 10.85 6.14
C ILE A 86 14.33 11.56 7.49
N LYS A 87 15.46 12.05 7.99
CA LYS A 87 15.52 12.77 9.27
C LYS A 87 14.79 14.11 9.22
N GLN A 88 15.00 14.91 8.19
CA GLN A 88 14.44 16.26 8.05
C GLN A 88 12.90 16.23 8.00
N ASN A 89 12.33 15.23 7.35
CA ASN A 89 10.88 15.09 7.17
C ASN A 89 10.25 14.07 8.13
N SER A 90 11.02 13.51 9.07
CA SER A 90 10.56 12.50 10.03
C SER A 90 9.84 11.33 9.36
N LEU A 91 10.42 10.86 8.24
CA LEU A 91 9.85 9.76 7.45
C LEU A 91 10.00 8.42 8.18
N ARG A 92 9.05 7.53 7.93
CA ARG A 92 9.00 6.19 8.51
C ARG A 92 8.79 5.14 7.42
N THR A 93 9.24 3.93 7.69
CA THR A 93 8.91 2.78 6.82
C THR A 93 7.39 2.64 6.73
N GLY A 94 6.89 2.49 5.50
CA GLY A 94 5.46 2.43 5.21
C GLY A 94 4.84 3.76 4.80
N ASP A 95 5.56 4.89 4.91
CA ASP A 95 5.06 6.17 4.40
C ASP A 95 5.00 6.18 2.88
N THR A 96 3.88 6.62 2.33
CA THR A 96 3.78 6.93 0.89
C THR A 96 4.35 8.31 0.65
N VAL A 97 5.40 8.39 -0.15
CA VAL A 97 6.11 9.65 -0.44
C VAL A 97 5.97 9.99 -1.92
N GLU A 98 5.61 11.24 -2.20
CA GLU A 98 5.55 11.82 -3.54
C GLU A 98 6.49 13.02 -3.60
N GLY A 99 7.27 13.13 -4.69
CA GLY A 99 8.17 14.26 -4.84
C GLY A 99 8.93 14.26 -6.16
N GLU A 100 9.74 15.30 -6.32
CA GLU A 100 10.61 15.48 -7.46
C GLU A 100 11.85 14.61 -7.35
N MET A 101 12.23 13.94 -8.43
CA MET A 101 13.39 13.08 -8.50
C MET A 101 14.37 13.51 -9.60
N ARG A 102 15.64 13.18 -9.40
CA ARG A 102 16.72 13.37 -10.37
C ARG A 102 17.21 12.04 -10.94
N ALA A 103 17.76 12.11 -12.13
CA ALA A 103 18.45 10.98 -12.72
C ALA A 103 19.66 10.53 -11.90
N PRO A 104 20.03 9.26 -11.98
CA PRO A 104 21.26 8.74 -11.40
C PRO A 104 22.49 9.40 -12.03
N ARG A 105 23.50 9.70 -11.22
CA ARG A 105 24.82 10.14 -11.68
C ARG A 105 25.62 8.93 -12.20
N GLU A 106 26.77 9.16 -12.80
CA GLU A 106 27.59 8.09 -13.40
C GLU A 106 27.93 6.93 -12.46
N SER A 107 28.01 7.19 -11.15
CA SER A 107 28.29 6.20 -10.11
C SER A 107 27.04 5.64 -9.41
N GLU A 108 25.87 6.16 -9.72
CA GLU A 108 24.62 5.80 -9.06
C GLU A 108 23.76 4.88 -9.96
N ARG A 109 23.05 3.93 -9.36
CA ARG A 109 22.16 3.01 -10.09
C ARG A 109 20.70 3.43 -10.07
N TYR A 110 20.30 4.18 -9.04
CA TYR A 110 18.89 4.50 -8.76
C TYR A 110 18.62 5.99 -8.96
N PHE A 111 17.39 6.30 -9.35
CA PHE A 111 16.89 7.66 -9.24
C PHE A 111 16.91 8.09 -7.78
N ALA A 112 17.13 9.37 -7.52
CA ALA A 112 17.17 9.90 -6.16
C ALA A 112 16.13 11.00 -6.01
N ILE A 113 15.36 10.97 -4.92
CA ILE A 113 14.43 12.04 -4.61
C ILE A 113 15.22 13.29 -4.23
N THR A 114 14.83 14.43 -4.79
CA THR A 114 15.46 15.74 -4.51
C THR A 114 14.60 16.56 -3.57
N LYS A 115 13.30 16.56 -3.79
CA LYS A 115 12.35 17.33 -3.01
C LYS A 115 11.11 16.48 -2.75
N ILE A 116 10.64 16.48 -1.51
CA ILE A 116 9.42 15.79 -1.11
C ILE A 116 8.29 16.82 -1.08
N ASP A 117 7.24 16.55 -1.81
CA ASP A 117 6.08 17.44 -1.90
C ASP A 117 4.93 16.95 -1.00
N LYS A 118 4.69 15.63 -0.95
CA LYS A 118 3.63 15.04 -0.11
C LYS A 118 4.12 13.78 0.61
N ILE A 119 3.56 13.58 1.79
CA ILE A 119 3.74 12.37 2.61
C ILE A 119 2.35 11.90 3.03
N ASN A 120 2.01 10.65 2.70
CA ASN A 120 0.70 10.05 2.96
C ASN A 120 -0.46 10.91 2.42
N PHE A 121 -0.28 11.45 1.21
CA PHE A 121 -1.24 12.32 0.50
C PHE A 121 -1.47 13.68 1.15
N GLU A 122 -0.75 14.02 2.22
CA GLU A 122 -0.80 15.30 2.91
C GLU A 122 0.48 16.12 2.71
N ASN A 123 0.39 17.42 2.97
CA ASN A 123 1.56 18.31 2.93
C ASN A 123 2.57 17.94 4.03
N VAL A 124 3.86 18.07 3.71
CA VAL A 124 5.00 17.73 4.59
C VAL A 124 4.90 18.37 5.98
N GLU A 125 4.36 19.62 6.08
CA GLU A 125 4.26 20.34 7.34
C GLU A 125 3.34 19.66 8.36
N LYS A 126 2.21 19.12 7.91
CA LYS A 126 1.27 18.39 8.78
C LYS A 126 1.87 17.09 9.29
N THR A 127 2.71 16.47 8.49
CA THR A 127 3.27 15.16 8.80
C THR A 127 4.36 15.23 9.88
N LYS A 128 5.01 16.38 10.07
CA LYS A 128 6.04 16.59 11.11
C LYS A 128 5.50 16.47 12.54
N GLN A 129 4.21 16.69 12.76
CA GLN A 129 3.58 16.63 14.08
C GLN A 129 3.00 15.24 14.43
N ARG A 130 3.31 14.21 13.66
CA ARG A 130 2.79 12.85 13.91
C ARG A 130 3.31 12.27 15.22
N ILE A 131 2.38 11.85 16.05
CA ILE A 131 2.70 11.10 17.28
C ILE A 131 3.08 9.67 16.90
N ASN A 132 4.12 9.11 17.53
CA ASN A 132 4.45 7.70 17.37
C ASN A 132 3.37 6.84 18.00
N PHE A 133 3.06 5.71 17.36
CA PHE A 133 2.08 4.75 17.89
C PHE A 133 2.44 4.31 19.32
N ASP A 134 3.72 4.07 19.59
CA ASP A 134 4.19 3.66 20.93
C ASP A 134 3.98 4.72 22.02
N ASN A 135 3.80 5.98 21.62
CA ASN A 135 3.54 7.09 22.54
C ASN A 135 2.04 7.35 22.77
N LEU A 136 1.17 6.59 22.10
CA LEU A 136 -0.27 6.70 22.30
C LEU A 136 -0.67 6.06 23.64
N THR A 137 -1.57 6.73 24.37
CA THR A 137 -2.13 6.17 25.58
C THR A 137 -3.09 5.02 25.23
N PRO A 138 -2.86 3.79 25.74
CA PRO A 138 -3.77 2.69 25.50
C PRO A 138 -5.10 2.94 26.24
N LEU A 139 -6.20 2.76 25.53
CA LEU A 139 -7.55 2.84 26.05
C LEU A 139 -8.22 1.48 25.98
N TYR A 140 -9.16 1.23 26.89
CA TYR A 140 -10.07 0.09 26.75
C TYR A 140 -11.03 0.36 25.57
N PRO A 141 -11.45 -0.69 24.83
CA PRO A 141 -12.43 -0.53 23.73
C PRO A 141 -13.78 -0.12 24.33
N ASP A 142 -14.17 1.12 24.10
CA ASP A 142 -15.41 1.74 24.56
C ASP A 142 -16.51 1.73 23.49
N GLU A 143 -16.12 1.65 22.20
CA GLU A 143 -17.06 1.52 21.09
C GLU A 143 -17.23 0.05 20.69
N LYS A 144 -18.46 -0.46 20.84
CA LYS A 144 -18.82 -1.83 20.41
C LYS A 144 -18.97 -1.92 18.90
N LEU A 145 -18.41 -2.98 18.32
CA LEU A 145 -18.71 -3.40 16.96
C LEU A 145 -19.98 -4.27 16.98
N LYS A 146 -21.09 -3.76 16.43
CA LYS A 146 -22.34 -4.51 16.32
C LYS A 146 -22.19 -5.59 15.25
N MET A 147 -22.34 -6.85 15.64
CA MET A 147 -22.25 -8.00 14.72
C MET A 147 -23.60 -8.42 14.15
N GLU A 148 -24.70 -8.20 14.85
CA GLU A 148 -26.03 -8.58 14.39
C GLU A 148 -26.43 -7.78 13.14
N VAL A 149 -26.75 -8.50 12.05
CA VAL A 149 -27.19 -7.93 10.77
C VAL A 149 -28.72 -8.02 10.71
N GLU A 150 -29.38 -6.95 10.26
CA GLU A 150 -30.86 -6.86 10.26
C GLU A 150 -31.55 -7.85 9.32
N ASN A 151 -30.88 -8.30 8.25
CA ASN A 151 -31.36 -9.29 7.31
C ASN A 151 -30.36 -10.44 7.14
N PRO A 152 -30.27 -11.39 8.08
CA PRO A 152 -29.42 -12.55 7.92
C PRO A 152 -29.94 -13.39 6.74
N MET A 153 -29.11 -13.59 5.71
CA MET A 153 -29.43 -14.44 4.55
C MET A 153 -29.70 -15.91 4.94
N GLU A 154 -29.24 -16.31 6.12
CA GLU A 154 -29.38 -17.65 6.67
C GLU A 154 -29.84 -17.58 8.14
N LYS A 155 -30.40 -18.68 8.63
CA LYS A 155 -30.78 -18.87 10.04
C LYS A 155 -29.58 -18.93 11.00
N ASP A 156 -28.46 -18.28 10.64
CA ASP A 156 -27.24 -18.28 11.46
C ASP A 156 -27.36 -17.26 12.58
N ILE A 157 -27.42 -17.77 13.79
CA ILE A 157 -27.50 -16.97 15.02
C ILE A 157 -26.11 -16.58 15.57
N THR A 158 -25.04 -16.94 14.88
CA THR A 158 -23.64 -16.72 15.35
C THR A 158 -23.38 -15.27 15.70
N HIS A 159 -23.79 -14.33 14.85
CA HIS A 159 -23.62 -12.90 15.06
C HIS A 159 -24.26 -12.40 16.35
N ARG A 160 -25.49 -12.85 16.62
CA ARG A 160 -26.24 -12.50 17.81
C ARG A 160 -25.64 -13.12 19.07
N VAL A 161 -25.18 -14.37 18.97
CA VAL A 161 -24.48 -15.05 20.08
C VAL A 161 -23.20 -14.32 20.43
N MET A 162 -22.42 -13.88 19.41
CA MET A 162 -21.21 -13.10 19.63
C MET A 162 -21.52 -11.78 20.33
N ASP A 163 -22.53 -11.06 19.89
CA ASP A 163 -22.92 -9.79 20.49
C ASP A 163 -23.36 -9.90 21.96
N LEU A 164 -23.91 -11.05 22.34
CA LEU A 164 -24.39 -11.29 23.70
C LEU A 164 -23.30 -11.83 24.65
N ILE A 165 -22.46 -12.77 24.16
CA ILE A 165 -21.52 -13.50 25.01
C ILE A 165 -20.12 -12.93 24.94
N THR A 166 -19.68 -12.55 23.73
CA THR A 166 -18.30 -12.07 23.47
C THR A 166 -18.33 -10.80 22.59
N PRO A 167 -18.86 -9.69 23.10
CA PRO A 167 -18.93 -8.47 22.32
C PRO A 167 -17.53 -8.01 21.95
N LEU A 168 -17.37 -7.59 20.69
CA LEU A 168 -16.13 -7.05 20.15
C LEU A 168 -16.19 -5.52 20.13
N GLY A 169 -15.09 -4.87 20.47
CA GLY A 169 -14.96 -3.42 20.41
C GLY A 169 -13.88 -2.97 19.42
N LYS A 170 -13.96 -1.73 18.96
CA LYS A 170 -12.95 -1.13 18.09
C LYS A 170 -11.59 -1.12 18.79
N GLY A 171 -10.55 -1.61 18.10
CA GLY A 171 -9.19 -1.73 18.64
C GLY A 171 -8.95 -2.95 19.56
N GLN A 172 -9.96 -3.77 19.81
CA GLN A 172 -9.81 -4.97 20.64
C GLN A 172 -9.05 -6.07 19.90
N ARG A 173 -8.17 -6.77 20.63
CA ARG A 173 -7.55 -8.01 20.16
C ARG A 173 -8.42 -9.20 20.59
N ALA A 174 -8.74 -10.07 19.65
CA ALA A 174 -9.47 -11.30 19.90
C ALA A 174 -8.73 -12.50 19.32
N LEU A 175 -8.81 -13.64 20.00
CA LEU A 175 -8.25 -14.91 19.53
C LEU A 175 -9.39 -15.92 19.40
N ILE A 176 -9.50 -16.53 18.22
CA ILE A 176 -10.47 -17.61 17.94
C ILE A 176 -9.70 -18.92 17.92
N VAL A 177 -9.92 -19.74 18.93
CA VAL A 177 -9.34 -21.07 19.04
C VAL A 177 -10.44 -22.09 18.77
N ALA A 178 -10.26 -22.91 17.75
CA ALA A 178 -11.24 -23.90 17.36
C ALA A 178 -10.55 -25.16 16.80
N PRO A 179 -11.01 -26.37 17.16
CA PRO A 179 -10.56 -27.61 16.54
C PRO A 179 -10.83 -27.61 15.02
N PRO A 180 -10.18 -28.48 14.26
CA PRO A 180 -10.48 -28.65 12.84
C PRO A 180 -11.95 -29.00 12.60
N ARG A 181 -12.56 -28.46 11.53
CA ARG A 181 -13.95 -28.72 11.09
C ARG A 181 -15.06 -28.22 12.02
N THR A 182 -14.79 -27.26 12.90
CA THR A 182 -15.79 -26.69 13.82
C THR A 182 -16.43 -25.39 13.32
N GLY A 183 -16.21 -25.01 12.05
CA GLY A 183 -16.80 -23.80 11.48
C GLY A 183 -16.01 -22.51 11.73
N LYS A 184 -14.72 -22.58 12.13
CA LYS A 184 -13.86 -21.40 12.33
C LYS A 184 -13.91 -20.44 11.13
N THR A 185 -13.79 -20.97 9.93
CA THR A 185 -13.82 -20.21 8.68
C THR A 185 -15.14 -19.49 8.46
N VAL A 186 -16.25 -20.19 8.67
CA VAL A 186 -17.61 -19.60 8.56
C VAL A 186 -17.79 -18.47 9.56
N MET A 187 -17.32 -18.67 10.80
CA MET A 187 -17.37 -17.63 11.82
C MET A 187 -16.56 -16.39 11.44
N LEU A 188 -15.34 -16.55 10.87
CA LEU A 188 -14.53 -15.43 10.41
C LEU A 188 -15.17 -14.70 9.23
N GLN A 189 -15.78 -15.42 8.30
CA GLN A 189 -16.55 -14.83 7.19
C GLN A 189 -17.76 -14.04 7.70
N ASN A 190 -18.47 -14.57 8.66
CA ASN A 190 -19.61 -13.90 9.30
C ASN A 190 -19.18 -12.60 10.00
N ILE A 191 -18.05 -12.62 10.73
CA ILE A 191 -17.49 -11.42 11.36
C ILE A 191 -17.15 -10.37 10.29
N ALA A 192 -16.45 -10.77 9.23
CA ALA A 192 -16.09 -9.86 8.15
C ALA A 192 -17.32 -9.26 7.48
N HIS A 193 -18.33 -10.08 7.19
CA HIS A 193 -19.60 -9.62 6.61
C HIS A 193 -20.35 -8.65 7.54
N SER A 194 -20.41 -8.94 8.84
CA SER A 194 -21.04 -8.07 9.81
C SER A 194 -20.35 -6.71 9.91
N ILE A 195 -19.00 -6.70 9.92
CA ILE A 195 -18.23 -5.46 9.97
C ILE A 195 -18.49 -4.62 8.72
N THR A 196 -18.41 -5.22 7.53
CA THR A 196 -18.64 -4.49 6.27
C THR A 196 -20.09 -3.96 6.14
N SER A 197 -21.07 -4.68 6.67
CA SER A 197 -22.48 -4.28 6.59
C SER A 197 -22.85 -3.20 7.62
N ASN A 198 -22.40 -3.35 8.86
CA ASN A 198 -22.81 -2.48 9.96
C ASN A 198 -21.87 -1.30 10.21
N HIS A 199 -20.60 -1.41 9.76
CA HIS A 199 -19.53 -0.45 10.04
C HIS A 199 -18.79 -0.05 8.77
N PRO A 200 -19.42 0.66 7.83
CA PRO A 200 -18.79 1.07 6.57
C PRO A 200 -17.59 2.03 6.77
N GLU A 201 -17.49 2.65 7.96
CA GLU A 201 -16.36 3.50 8.34
C GLU A 201 -15.09 2.71 8.68
N VAL A 202 -15.22 1.39 8.92
CA VAL A 202 -14.10 0.53 9.32
C VAL A 202 -13.40 -0.03 8.11
N TYR A 203 -12.09 0.18 8.01
CA TYR A 203 -11.28 -0.43 6.97
C TYR A 203 -10.91 -1.87 7.35
N LEU A 204 -11.50 -2.84 6.66
CA LEU A 204 -11.28 -4.26 6.90
C LEU A 204 -10.05 -4.77 6.12
N ILE A 205 -9.07 -5.33 6.84
CA ILE A 205 -7.90 -5.99 6.26
C ILE A 205 -7.95 -7.47 6.61
N VAL A 206 -7.94 -8.34 5.59
CA VAL A 206 -7.89 -9.80 5.75
C VAL A 206 -6.49 -10.28 5.37
N LEU A 207 -5.73 -10.78 6.36
CA LEU A 207 -4.41 -11.38 6.14
C LEU A 207 -4.53 -12.90 6.25
N LEU A 208 -4.26 -13.59 5.15
CA LEU A 208 -4.29 -15.05 5.05
C LEU A 208 -2.87 -15.60 4.96
N ILE A 209 -2.44 -16.36 5.96
CA ILE A 209 -1.11 -16.98 6.01
C ILE A 209 -1.32 -18.50 6.06
N ASP A 210 -0.76 -19.22 5.08
CA ASP A 210 -0.89 -20.71 4.93
C ASP A 210 -2.34 -21.21 4.96
N GLU A 211 -3.28 -20.39 4.52
CA GLU A 211 -4.69 -20.77 4.43
C GLU A 211 -5.01 -21.46 3.10
N ARG A 212 -6.10 -22.23 3.11
CA ARG A 212 -6.52 -22.99 1.94
C ARG A 212 -7.00 -22.06 0.82
N PRO A 213 -6.72 -22.38 -0.46
CA PRO A 213 -7.14 -21.55 -1.60
C PRO A 213 -8.63 -21.24 -1.65
N CYS A 214 -9.49 -22.13 -1.12
CA CYS A 214 -10.93 -21.90 -1.08
C CYS A 214 -11.35 -20.67 -0.28
N LEU A 215 -10.57 -20.24 0.70
CA LEU A 215 -10.82 -19.02 1.47
C LEU A 215 -10.56 -17.75 0.66
N LEU A 216 -9.62 -17.78 -0.27
CA LEU A 216 -9.32 -16.67 -1.17
C LEU A 216 -10.48 -16.36 -2.13
N TYR A 217 -11.23 -17.38 -2.56
CA TYR A 217 -12.31 -17.22 -3.52
C TYR A 217 -13.68 -16.95 -2.89
N THR A 218 -13.85 -17.28 -1.62
CA THR A 218 -15.14 -17.13 -0.91
C THR A 218 -15.16 -15.95 0.06
N SER A 219 -14.02 -15.32 0.32
CA SER A 219 -13.96 -14.08 1.12
C SER A 219 -14.47 -12.91 0.28
N PRO A 220 -15.43 -12.10 0.77
CA PRO A 220 -15.83 -10.89 0.08
C PRO A 220 -14.63 -9.96 -0.07
N SER A 221 -14.23 -9.70 -1.30
CA SER A 221 -13.20 -8.70 -1.59
C SER A 221 -13.77 -7.30 -1.38
N PRO A 222 -13.07 -6.37 -0.77
CA PRO A 222 -13.50 -4.96 -0.73
C PRO A 222 -13.78 -4.37 -2.12
N ARG A 223 -13.25 -5.00 -3.19
CA ARG A 223 -13.51 -4.62 -4.59
C ARG A 223 -14.87 -5.13 -5.10
N ASP A 224 -15.44 -6.16 -4.48
CA ASP A 224 -16.70 -6.76 -4.90
C ASP A 224 -17.92 -6.06 -4.29
N VAL A 225 -17.70 -5.14 -3.35
CA VAL A 225 -18.75 -4.36 -2.67
C VAL A 225 -19.07 -3.05 -3.39
N CYS A 226 -18.30 -2.69 -4.43
CA CYS A 226 -18.50 -1.49 -5.24
C CYS A 226 -19.12 -1.82 -6.63
N SER A 227 -20.26 -2.44 -6.65
CA SER A 227 -21.09 -2.55 -7.86
C SER A 227 -22.56 -2.22 -7.55
#